data_70f4c782339ed11abad8b37ef6d95c23
#
_entry.id   70f4c782339ed11abad8b37ef6d95c23
#
_cell.length_a   1.000
_cell.length_b   1.000
_cell.length_c   1.000
_cell.angle_alpha   90.00
_cell.angle_beta   90.00
_cell.angle_gamma   90.00
#
_symmetry.space_group_name_H-M   'P 1'
#
loop_
_entity.id
_entity.type
_entity.pdbx_description
1 polymer ?
#
loop_
_entity_poly.entity_id
_entity_poly.type
_entity_poly.pdbx_seq_one_letter_code
_entity_poly.pdbx_strand_id
1 'polypeptide(L)'
;MKVKILMVCLGNICRSPIAEGILKSKLNSNNFFIDSAGTGSWHDGNKPDLRSIAVSKAHHIDISNQNARQFTYEDYKNFDHIYVMDQSNKKNVLSLAKTLEDRNKVQLILDELIPNSNLEVPDPYYDEDQGFENVFQMLDKACESIVYRFLNF
;
A
#
# COMPACT_ATOMS: atom_id res chain seq x y z
N MET A 1 -20.40 -8.78 2.34
CA MET A 1 -19.00 -9.17 2.07
C MET A 1 -18.10 -7.94 2.05
N LYS A 2 -16.89 -8.09 2.54
CA LYS A 2 -15.95 -6.98 2.56
C LYS A 2 -15.18 -6.90 1.25
N VAL A 3 -14.90 -5.68 0.81
CA VAL A 3 -13.90 -5.42 -0.23
C VAL A 3 -12.52 -5.51 0.42
N LYS A 4 -11.62 -6.27 -0.15
CA LYS A 4 -10.29 -6.55 0.42
C LYS A 4 -9.21 -5.90 -0.43
N ILE A 5 -8.43 -5.02 0.18
CA ILE A 5 -7.43 -4.20 -0.50
C ILE A 5 -6.06 -4.41 0.15
N LEU A 6 -5.06 -4.69 -0.68
CA LEU A 6 -3.68 -4.91 -0.23
C LEU A 6 -2.76 -3.82 -0.77
N MET A 7 -1.92 -3.27 0.09
CA MET A 7 -0.88 -2.31 -0.27
C MET A 7 0.47 -3.02 -0.29
N VAL A 8 1.24 -2.89 -1.36
CA VAL A 8 2.52 -3.61 -1.52
C VAL A 8 3.66 -2.65 -1.85
N CYS A 9 4.75 -2.77 -1.12
CA CYS A 9 6.02 -2.11 -1.46
C CYS A 9 7.16 -3.12 -1.40
N LEU A 10 8.40 -2.67 -1.29
CA LEU A 10 9.55 -3.58 -1.29
C LEU A 10 9.67 -4.34 0.05
N GLY A 11 9.85 -3.63 1.15
CA GLY A 11 10.15 -4.23 2.46
C GLY A 11 8.99 -4.29 3.43
N ASN A 12 7.87 -3.68 3.12
CA ASN A 12 6.69 -3.56 4.00
C ASN A 12 7.00 -2.88 5.34
N ILE A 13 7.90 -1.91 5.33
CA ILE A 13 8.23 -1.12 6.51
C ILE A 13 8.07 0.39 6.31
N CYS A 14 8.03 0.90 5.08
CA CYS A 14 7.93 2.33 4.81
C CYS A 14 6.60 2.70 4.14
N ARG A 15 6.50 2.50 2.81
CA ARG A 15 5.40 3.00 1.99
C ARG A 15 4.07 2.27 2.22
N SER A 16 4.08 0.95 2.13
CA SER A 16 2.83 0.19 2.25
C SER A 16 2.21 0.26 3.64
N PRO A 17 2.98 0.31 4.75
CA PRO A 17 2.37 0.54 6.07
C PRO A 17 1.67 1.89 6.17
N ILE A 18 2.25 2.94 5.61
CA ILE A 18 1.63 4.27 5.59
C ILE A 18 0.32 4.21 4.80
N ALA A 19 0.35 3.62 3.59
CA ALA A 19 -0.83 3.50 2.73
C ALA A 19 -1.95 2.70 3.43
N GLU A 20 -1.60 1.60 4.06
CA GLU A 20 -2.56 0.80 4.83
C GLU A 20 -3.19 1.63 5.94
N GLY A 21 -2.39 2.36 6.70
CA GLY A 21 -2.88 3.20 7.80
C GLY A 21 -3.80 4.31 7.33
N ILE A 22 -3.42 5.00 6.26
CA ILE A 22 -4.24 6.08 5.68
C ILE A 22 -5.60 5.54 5.23
N LEU A 23 -5.59 4.45 4.45
CA LEU A 23 -6.83 3.92 3.89
C LEU A 23 -7.76 3.40 5.00
N LYS A 24 -7.21 2.73 6.01
CA LYS A 24 -7.98 2.30 7.18
C LYS A 24 -8.63 3.46 7.90
N SER A 25 -7.97 4.61 7.96
CA SER A 25 -8.52 5.80 8.63
C SER A 25 -9.70 6.41 7.87
N LYS A 26 -9.83 6.09 6.58
CA LYS A 26 -10.84 6.69 5.69
C LYS A 26 -12.00 5.74 5.36
N LEU A 27 -11.83 4.44 5.56
CA LEU A 27 -12.84 3.44 5.19
C LEU A 27 -13.35 2.66 6.40
N ASN A 28 -14.62 2.27 6.34
CA ASN A 28 -15.27 1.54 7.42
C ASN A 28 -14.82 0.07 7.42
N SER A 29 -14.31 -0.40 8.56
CA SER A 29 -13.85 -1.78 8.72
C SER A 29 -14.94 -2.84 8.59
N ASN A 30 -16.22 -2.45 8.68
CA ASN A 30 -17.31 -3.38 8.46
C ASN A 30 -17.44 -3.77 6.99
N ASN A 31 -17.02 -2.89 6.07
CA ASN A 31 -17.17 -3.08 4.64
C ASN A 31 -15.85 -3.27 3.90
N PHE A 32 -14.73 -2.97 4.54
CA PHE A 32 -13.40 -3.01 3.91
C PHE A 32 -12.39 -3.70 4.81
N PHE A 33 -11.61 -4.60 4.23
CA PHE A 33 -10.45 -5.20 4.90
C PHE A 33 -9.19 -4.74 4.18
N ILE A 34 -8.28 -4.11 4.90
CA ILE A 34 -7.08 -3.49 4.34
C ILE A 34 -5.86 -4.06 5.05
N ASP A 35 -4.86 -4.46 4.26
CA ASP A 35 -3.62 -5.02 4.78
C ASP A 35 -2.45 -4.53 3.91
N SER A 36 -1.24 -4.91 4.26
CA SER A 36 -0.05 -4.60 3.47
C SER A 36 0.95 -5.75 3.50
N ALA A 37 1.84 -5.76 2.51
CA ALA A 37 2.88 -6.78 2.35
C ALA A 37 4.08 -6.18 1.60
N GLY A 38 5.19 -6.89 1.61
CA GLY A 38 6.39 -6.54 0.85
C GLY A 38 6.73 -7.59 -0.19
N THR A 39 7.38 -7.18 -1.27
CA THR A 39 7.86 -8.14 -2.26
C THR A 39 9.08 -8.92 -1.73
N GLY A 40 9.86 -8.31 -0.82
CA GLY A 40 10.96 -8.98 -0.14
C GLY A 40 10.57 -9.45 1.25
N SER A 41 11.44 -10.28 1.85
CA SER A 41 11.19 -10.88 3.16
C SER A 41 12.20 -10.42 4.23
N TRP A 42 13.08 -9.47 3.91
CA TRP A 42 14.16 -9.06 4.82
C TRP A 42 13.67 -8.54 6.17
N HIS A 43 12.48 -7.99 6.21
CA HIS A 43 11.93 -7.34 7.39
C HIS A 43 10.74 -8.10 8.00
N ASP A 44 10.53 -9.36 7.60
CA ASP A 44 9.40 -10.15 8.10
C ASP A 44 9.32 -10.10 9.63
N GLY A 45 8.14 -9.78 10.15
CA GLY A 45 7.88 -9.66 11.59
C GLY A 45 8.27 -8.32 12.19
N ASN A 46 9.00 -7.47 11.48
CA ASN A 46 9.42 -6.16 11.99
C ASN A 46 8.26 -5.17 12.00
N LYS A 47 8.35 -4.21 12.90
CA LYS A 47 7.46 -3.04 12.91
C LYS A 47 7.82 -2.13 11.75
N PRO A 48 6.90 -1.22 11.35
CA PRO A 48 7.25 -0.19 10.37
C PRO A 48 8.46 0.62 10.80
N ASP A 49 9.16 1.21 9.83
CA ASP A 49 10.24 2.14 10.07
C ASP A 49 9.77 3.24 11.03
N LEU A 50 10.63 3.62 12.00
CA LEU A 50 10.26 4.62 13.01
C LEU A 50 9.86 5.95 12.39
N ARG A 51 10.45 6.31 11.24
CA ARG A 51 10.10 7.56 10.53
C ARG A 51 8.72 7.46 9.89
N SER A 52 8.33 6.27 9.42
CA SER A 52 6.98 6.02 8.90
C SER A 52 5.95 6.11 10.03
N ILE A 53 6.28 5.56 11.19
CA ILE A 53 5.41 5.65 12.37
C ILE A 53 5.27 7.12 12.78
N ALA A 54 6.38 7.87 12.83
CA ALA A 54 6.39 9.26 13.25
C ALA A 54 5.59 10.17 12.32
N VAL A 55 5.78 10.04 10.99
CA VAL A 55 5.04 10.88 10.04
C VAL A 55 3.54 10.56 10.08
N SER A 56 3.19 9.29 10.19
CA SER A 56 1.78 8.90 10.29
C SER A 56 1.15 9.43 11.57
N LYS A 57 1.86 9.35 12.70
CA LYS A 57 1.39 9.87 13.98
C LYS A 57 1.18 11.39 13.94
N ALA A 58 2.06 12.12 13.24
CA ALA A 58 1.90 13.56 13.06
C ALA A 58 0.60 13.89 12.33
N HIS A 59 0.07 12.98 11.53
CA HIS A 59 -1.20 13.09 10.84
C HIS A 59 -2.33 12.33 11.56
N HIS A 60 -2.14 11.99 12.82
CA HIS A 60 -3.14 11.33 13.69
C HIS A 60 -3.48 9.88 13.26
N ILE A 61 -2.52 9.18 12.66
CA ILE A 61 -2.67 7.79 12.23
C ILE A 61 -1.62 6.93 12.95
N ASP A 62 -2.06 5.88 13.64
CA ASP A 62 -1.17 4.95 14.31
C ASP A 62 -0.97 3.70 13.47
N ILE A 63 0.27 3.47 13.02
CA ILE A 63 0.65 2.26 12.29
C ILE A 63 1.59 1.36 13.10
N SER A 64 1.82 1.67 14.37
CA SER A 64 2.79 0.97 15.22
C SER A 64 2.42 -0.50 15.48
N ASN A 65 1.19 -0.89 15.25
CA ASN A 65 0.73 -2.26 15.47
C ASN A 65 0.90 -3.18 14.26
N GLN A 66 1.32 -2.63 13.12
CA GLN A 66 1.56 -3.43 11.92
C GLN A 66 2.85 -4.24 12.04
N ASN A 67 2.89 -5.39 11.37
CA ASN A 67 4.08 -6.24 11.27
C ASN A 67 4.33 -6.57 9.80
N ALA A 68 5.58 -6.43 9.36
CA ALA A 68 5.96 -6.71 7.98
C ALA A 68 5.77 -8.19 7.66
N ARG A 69 5.30 -8.46 6.45
CA ARG A 69 5.19 -9.81 5.89
C ARG A 69 5.45 -9.79 4.40
N GLN A 70 5.84 -10.93 3.84
CA GLN A 70 6.09 -11.05 2.42
C GLN A 70 4.78 -11.32 1.65
N PHE A 71 4.66 -10.70 0.48
CA PHE A 71 3.60 -11.00 -0.49
C PHE A 71 3.78 -12.43 -1.01
N THR A 72 2.69 -13.19 -1.07
CA THR A 72 2.68 -14.56 -1.60
C THR A 72 1.54 -14.72 -2.62
N TYR A 73 1.56 -15.80 -3.38
CA TYR A 73 0.47 -16.08 -4.34
C TYR A 73 -0.91 -16.10 -3.67
N GLU A 74 -0.99 -16.55 -2.42
CA GLU A 74 -2.27 -16.58 -1.69
C GLU A 74 -2.93 -15.21 -1.59
N ASP A 75 -2.15 -14.13 -1.67
CA ASP A 75 -2.70 -12.78 -1.65
C ASP A 75 -3.59 -12.49 -2.86
N TYR A 76 -3.34 -13.12 -4.00
CA TYR A 76 -4.24 -13.03 -5.16
C TYR A 76 -5.61 -13.59 -4.86
N LYS A 77 -5.68 -14.64 -4.03
CA LYS A 77 -6.96 -15.26 -3.65
C LYS A 77 -7.69 -14.45 -2.58
N ASN A 78 -6.93 -13.81 -1.70
CA ASN A 78 -7.48 -13.16 -0.51
C ASN A 78 -7.84 -11.69 -0.72
N PHE A 79 -7.36 -11.05 -1.77
CA PHE A 79 -7.57 -9.62 -2.00
C PHE A 79 -8.22 -9.36 -3.35
N ASP A 80 -9.08 -8.36 -3.38
CA ASP A 80 -9.77 -7.94 -4.61
C ASP A 80 -8.94 -6.92 -5.39
N HIS A 81 -8.19 -6.08 -4.69
CA HIS A 81 -7.36 -5.04 -5.28
C HIS A 81 -5.98 -5.05 -4.63
N ILE A 82 -4.94 -4.99 -5.47
CA ILE A 82 -3.54 -5.00 -5.03
C ILE A 82 -2.87 -3.75 -5.59
N TYR A 83 -2.56 -2.80 -4.70
CA TYR A 83 -1.89 -1.56 -5.08
C TYR A 83 -0.40 -1.66 -4.79
N VAL A 84 0.40 -1.37 -5.79
CA VAL A 84 1.87 -1.37 -5.68
C VAL A 84 2.40 0.06 -5.78
N MET A 85 3.56 0.31 -5.22
CA MET A 85 4.11 1.67 -5.10
C MET A 85 4.91 2.09 -6.33
N ASP A 86 5.60 1.16 -6.97
CA ASP A 86 6.47 1.45 -8.10
C ASP A 86 6.49 0.29 -9.11
N GLN A 87 7.16 0.50 -10.24
CA GLN A 87 7.23 -0.51 -11.31
C GLN A 87 7.99 -1.77 -10.88
N SER A 88 8.99 -1.63 -10.02
CA SER A 88 9.72 -2.78 -9.50
C SER A 88 8.81 -3.67 -8.65
N ASN A 89 8.01 -3.07 -7.76
CA ASN A 89 7.00 -3.81 -6.99
C ASN A 89 6.01 -4.49 -7.92
N LYS A 90 5.52 -3.77 -8.94
CA LYS A 90 4.56 -4.28 -9.91
C LYS A 90 5.11 -5.51 -10.63
N LYS A 91 6.34 -5.42 -11.12
CA LYS A 91 7.01 -6.53 -11.82
C LYS A 91 7.10 -7.75 -10.93
N ASN A 92 7.53 -7.57 -9.68
CA ASN A 92 7.71 -8.69 -8.75
C ASN A 92 6.37 -9.33 -8.37
N VAL A 93 5.33 -8.53 -8.12
CA VAL A 93 4.00 -9.05 -7.83
C VAL A 93 3.45 -9.80 -9.03
N LEU A 94 3.54 -9.24 -10.23
CA LEU A 94 3.04 -9.87 -11.46
C LEU A 94 3.79 -11.17 -11.80
N SER A 95 5.05 -11.30 -11.36
CA SER A 95 5.81 -12.54 -11.60
C SER A 95 5.18 -13.76 -10.91
N LEU A 96 4.38 -13.55 -9.88
CA LEU A 96 3.68 -14.61 -9.15
C LEU A 96 2.26 -14.84 -9.67
N ALA A 97 1.76 -14.00 -10.57
CA ALA A 97 0.42 -14.15 -11.13
C ALA A 97 0.33 -15.38 -12.02
N LYS A 98 -0.78 -16.10 -11.93
CA LYS A 98 -1.01 -17.32 -12.71
C LYS A 98 -2.12 -17.17 -13.75
N THR A 99 -3.00 -16.18 -13.59
CA THR A 99 -4.16 -15.97 -14.45
C THR A 99 -4.27 -14.49 -14.86
N LEU A 100 -5.10 -14.23 -15.86
CA LEU A 100 -5.41 -12.86 -16.25
C LEU A 100 -6.18 -12.14 -15.12
N GLU A 101 -7.03 -12.86 -14.39
CA GLU A 101 -7.74 -12.32 -13.25
C GLU A 101 -6.76 -11.81 -12.18
N ASP A 102 -5.72 -12.61 -11.87
CA ASP A 102 -4.67 -12.19 -10.94
C ASP A 102 -4.02 -10.88 -11.39
N ARG A 103 -3.60 -10.85 -12.67
CA ARG A 103 -2.92 -9.67 -13.22
C ARG A 103 -3.77 -8.42 -13.17
N ASN A 104 -5.07 -8.56 -13.41
CA ASN A 104 -6.00 -7.44 -13.43
C ASN A 104 -6.25 -6.83 -12.05
N LYS A 105 -5.88 -7.51 -10.98
CA LYS A 105 -5.98 -6.98 -9.61
C LYS A 105 -4.87 -5.99 -9.27
N VAL A 106 -3.75 -6.01 -10.00
CA VAL A 106 -2.55 -5.25 -9.68
C VAL A 106 -2.54 -3.90 -10.39
N GLN A 107 -2.31 -2.84 -9.62
CA GLN A 107 -2.32 -1.47 -10.14
C GLN A 107 -1.32 -0.61 -9.35
N LEU A 108 -0.62 0.30 -10.05
CA LEU A 108 0.14 1.34 -9.36
C LEU A 108 -0.82 2.24 -8.59
N ILE A 109 -0.49 2.51 -7.33
CA ILE A 109 -1.42 3.27 -6.48
C ILE A 109 -1.67 4.69 -7.03
N LEU A 110 -0.65 5.34 -7.62
CA LEU A 110 -0.81 6.68 -8.18
C LEU A 110 -1.64 6.71 -9.47
N ASP A 111 -1.89 5.56 -10.11
CA ASP A 111 -2.83 5.49 -11.23
C ASP A 111 -4.28 5.73 -10.77
N GLU A 112 -4.58 5.55 -9.50
CA GLU A 112 -5.88 5.95 -8.95
C GLU A 112 -6.04 7.47 -8.91
N LEU A 113 -4.93 8.20 -8.75
CA LEU A 113 -4.93 9.66 -8.73
C LEU A 113 -4.89 10.24 -10.15
N ILE A 114 -3.99 9.72 -10.99
CA ILE A 114 -3.83 10.15 -12.38
C ILE A 114 -3.81 8.88 -13.25
N PRO A 115 -4.94 8.49 -13.86
CA PRO A 115 -5.05 7.23 -14.61
C PRO A 115 -3.99 7.07 -15.68
N ASN A 116 -3.40 5.88 -15.77
CA ASN A 116 -2.40 5.49 -16.77
C ASN A 116 -1.14 6.38 -16.77
N SER A 117 -0.85 7.05 -15.69
CA SER A 117 0.31 7.95 -15.59
C SER A 117 1.61 7.19 -15.38
N ASN A 118 1.56 5.98 -14.85
CA ASN A 118 2.72 5.18 -14.46
C ASN A 118 3.63 5.89 -13.46
N LEU A 119 3.09 6.82 -12.69
CA LEU A 119 3.83 7.52 -11.64
C LEU A 119 4.14 6.58 -10.49
N GLU A 120 5.30 6.78 -9.89
CA GLU A 120 5.79 5.96 -8.79
C GLU A 120 5.82 6.75 -7.48
N VAL A 121 5.51 6.07 -6.38
CA VAL A 121 5.80 6.57 -5.04
C VAL A 121 7.27 6.23 -4.75
N PRO A 122 8.13 7.21 -4.55
CA PRO A 122 9.55 6.93 -4.31
C PRO A 122 9.76 6.22 -2.98
N ASP A 123 10.84 5.43 -2.89
CA ASP A 123 11.22 4.76 -1.64
C ASP A 123 11.98 5.76 -0.76
N PRO A 124 11.47 6.14 0.42
CA PRO A 124 12.11 7.15 1.25
C PRO A 124 13.17 6.60 2.20
N TYR A 125 13.50 5.31 2.11
CA TYR A 125 14.32 4.64 3.12
C TYR A 125 15.66 5.34 3.39
N TYR A 126 16.30 5.86 2.33
CA TYR A 126 17.58 6.58 2.43
C TYR A 126 17.41 8.10 2.50
N ASP A 127 16.16 8.57 2.58
CA ASP A 127 15.87 10.00 2.65
C ASP A 127 15.84 10.48 4.10
N GLU A 128 15.77 11.81 4.25
CA GLU A 128 15.49 12.45 5.53
C GLU A 128 13.99 12.49 5.79
N ASP A 129 13.58 13.09 6.91
CA ASP A 129 12.18 13.16 7.33
C ASP A 129 11.26 13.78 6.28
N GLN A 130 11.76 14.77 5.50
CA GLN A 130 10.97 15.39 4.44
C GLN A 130 10.58 14.38 3.35
N GLY A 131 11.42 13.40 3.07
CA GLY A 131 11.09 12.33 2.12
C GLY A 131 9.89 11.51 2.60
N PHE A 132 9.81 11.22 3.89
CA PHE A 132 8.68 10.51 4.48
C PHE A 132 7.41 11.34 4.45
N GLU A 133 7.50 12.65 4.71
CA GLU A 133 6.34 13.54 4.61
C GLU A 133 5.83 13.62 3.16
N ASN A 134 6.73 13.71 2.19
CA ASN A 134 6.35 13.74 0.77
C ASN A 134 5.63 12.46 0.36
N VAL A 135 6.13 11.31 0.80
CA VAL A 135 5.48 10.01 0.54
C VAL A 135 4.09 9.97 1.19
N PHE A 136 3.99 10.43 2.44
CA PHE A 136 2.69 10.49 3.12
C PHE A 136 1.68 11.32 2.31
N GLN A 137 2.08 12.50 1.83
CA GLN A 137 1.19 13.37 1.04
C GLN A 137 0.73 12.72 -0.25
N MET A 138 1.64 12.04 -0.98
CA MET A 138 1.29 11.32 -2.20
C MET A 138 0.27 10.22 -1.93
N LEU A 139 0.53 9.43 -0.87
CA LEU A 139 -0.34 8.32 -0.49
C LEU A 139 -1.70 8.79 0.02
N ASP A 140 -1.72 9.90 0.73
CA ASP A 140 -2.98 10.47 1.23
C ASP A 140 -3.90 10.87 0.07
N LYS A 141 -3.34 11.54 -0.94
CA LYS A 141 -4.09 11.94 -2.13
C LYS A 141 -4.58 10.73 -2.91
N ALA A 142 -3.73 9.72 -3.09
CA ALA A 142 -4.12 8.50 -3.79
C ALA A 142 -5.24 7.77 -3.02
N CYS A 143 -5.13 7.69 -1.71
CA CYS A 143 -6.16 7.05 -0.87
C CYS A 143 -7.49 7.81 -0.92
N GLU A 144 -7.46 9.14 -1.01
CA GLU A 144 -8.69 9.91 -1.22
C GLU A 144 -9.38 9.53 -2.53
N SER A 145 -8.62 9.34 -3.60
CA SER A 145 -9.16 8.89 -4.89
C SER A 145 -9.73 7.47 -4.79
N ILE A 146 -9.07 6.58 -4.06
CA ILE A 146 -9.57 5.22 -3.81
C ILE A 146 -10.91 5.28 -3.06
N VAL A 147 -10.98 6.08 -2.01
CA VAL A 147 -12.21 6.25 -1.22
C VAL A 147 -13.35 6.75 -2.11
N TYR A 148 -13.07 7.78 -2.91
CA TYR A 148 -14.05 8.32 -3.84
C TYR A 148 -14.57 7.24 -4.78
N ARG A 149 -13.68 6.43 -5.37
CA ARG A 149 -14.04 5.35 -6.27
C ARG A 149 -14.97 4.34 -5.62
N PHE A 150 -14.70 3.94 -4.37
CA PHE A 150 -15.48 2.89 -3.73
C PHE A 150 -16.75 3.37 -3.03
N LEU A 151 -16.85 4.64 -2.70
CA LEU A 151 -18.01 5.19 -1.97
C LEU A 151 -18.96 6.01 -2.84
N ASN A 152 -18.56 6.43 -4.03
CA ASN A 152 -19.30 7.35 -4.89
C ASN A 152 -19.55 6.82 -6.31
N PHE A 153 -19.75 5.53 -6.45
CA PHE A 153 -20.09 4.95 -7.75
C PHE A 153 -21.59 4.71 -7.89
#